data_6d71e74229fe30ef334f0cb899a7ea83
#
_entry.id   6d71e74229fe30ef334f0cb899a7ea83
#
_cell.length_a   1.000
_cell.length_b   1.000
_cell.length_c   1.000
_cell.angle_alpha   90.00
_cell.angle_beta   90.00
_cell.angle_gamma   90.00
#
_symmetry.space_group_name_H-M   'P 1'
#
loop_
_entity.id
_entity.type
_entity.pdbx_description
1 polymer ?
#
loop_
_entity_poly.entity_id
_entity_poly.type
_entity_poly.pdbx_seq_one_letter_code
_entity_poly.pdbx_strand_id
1 'polypeptide(L)'
;RIEKIPEELIEEAIGKRELLLDAASMFSDSLTELILEEAAIPEETLISAIRQGVIARQLTPVFMGSAYKNKGIQPLLDGVTDLLPCPKDVENRALDMERDEATVLLTADTHKPTVALAFKLEDGAFGQLTYIRVYQGAIVKGDTIVNIRTGKKVKVGRVIRMHADQMEDIKSIPAGYIGALFGID
;
A
#
# COMPACT_ATOMS: atom_id res chain seq x y z
N ARG A 1 25.00 6.17 7.31
CA ARG A 1 25.84 7.23 7.90
C ARG A 1 25.24 8.57 7.49
N ILE A 2 24.96 9.43 8.46
CA ILE A 2 24.50 10.82 8.24
C ILE A 2 25.72 11.72 8.31
N GLU A 3 25.91 12.56 7.31
CA GLU A 3 27.04 13.49 7.21
C GLU A 3 26.50 14.90 6.93
N LYS A 4 27.35 15.90 7.19
CA LYS A 4 27.03 17.29 6.81
C LYS A 4 27.04 17.43 5.30
N ILE A 5 26.16 18.29 4.77
CA ILE A 5 26.16 18.65 3.35
C ILE A 5 27.48 19.35 3.04
N PRO A 6 28.22 18.95 1.99
CA PRO A 6 29.41 19.66 1.54
C PRO A 6 29.13 21.14 1.27
N GLU A 7 30.08 22.01 1.59
CA GLU A 7 29.89 23.47 1.48
C GLU A 7 29.48 23.91 0.07
N GLU A 8 30.04 23.28 -0.96
CA GLU A 8 29.73 23.54 -2.36
C GLU A 8 28.31 23.15 -2.80
N LEU A 9 27.61 22.36 -1.99
CA LEU A 9 26.23 21.91 -2.30
C LEU A 9 25.16 22.56 -1.41
N ILE A 10 25.55 23.39 -0.43
CA ILE A 10 24.61 23.99 0.53
C ILE A 10 23.56 24.86 -0.18
N GLU A 11 23.99 25.74 -1.08
CA GLU A 11 23.10 26.65 -1.80
C GLU A 11 22.09 25.88 -2.66
N GLU A 12 22.54 24.85 -3.38
CA GLU A 12 21.66 23.97 -4.16
C GLU A 12 20.68 23.22 -3.26
N ALA A 13 21.14 22.70 -2.12
CA ALA A 13 20.29 21.97 -1.17
C ALA A 13 19.20 22.86 -0.58
N ILE A 14 19.51 24.13 -0.27
CA ILE A 14 18.51 25.11 0.22
C ILE A 14 17.46 25.35 -0.87
N GLY A 15 17.85 25.65 -2.10
CA GLY A 15 16.91 25.87 -3.18
C GLY A 15 16.02 24.65 -3.49
N LYS A 16 16.58 23.43 -3.40
CA LYS A 16 15.79 22.20 -3.56
C LYS A 16 14.81 22.00 -2.42
N ARG A 17 15.19 22.36 -1.18
CA ARG A 17 14.28 22.30 -0.03
C ARG A 17 13.13 23.30 -0.19
N GLU A 18 13.36 24.50 -0.66
CA GLU A 18 12.33 25.49 -0.93
C GLU A 18 11.30 24.98 -1.96
N LEU A 19 11.77 24.38 -3.05
CA LEU A 19 10.90 23.75 -4.06
C LEU A 19 10.08 22.59 -3.49
N LEU A 20 10.66 21.81 -2.57
CA LEU A 20 9.93 20.73 -1.89
C LEU A 20 8.84 21.28 -0.98
N LEU A 21 9.13 22.33 -0.21
CA LEU A 21 8.18 22.99 0.67
C LEU A 21 7.02 23.62 -0.11
N ASP A 22 7.31 24.29 -1.21
CA ASP A 22 6.31 24.85 -2.11
C ASP A 22 5.38 23.76 -2.66
N ALA A 23 5.95 22.67 -3.19
CA ALA A 23 5.17 21.55 -3.71
C ALA A 23 4.33 20.85 -2.62
N ALA A 24 4.84 20.71 -1.40
CA ALA A 24 4.14 20.04 -0.31
C ALA A 24 3.06 20.94 0.33
N SER A 25 3.24 22.26 0.35
CA SER A 25 2.28 23.22 0.91
C SER A 25 0.92 23.17 0.23
N MET A 26 0.87 22.77 -1.06
CA MET A 26 -0.38 22.60 -1.79
C MET A 26 -1.33 21.55 -1.16
N PHE A 27 -0.84 20.72 -0.23
CA PHE A 27 -1.60 19.63 0.39
C PHE A 27 -1.80 19.81 1.90
N SER A 28 -1.35 20.95 2.49
CA SER A 28 -1.44 21.16 3.93
C SER A 28 -1.50 22.64 4.29
N ASP A 29 -2.66 23.09 4.77
CA ASP A 29 -2.84 24.47 5.22
C ASP A 29 -1.88 24.80 6.39
N SER A 30 -1.67 23.86 7.31
CA SER A 30 -0.75 24.07 8.44
C SER A 30 0.70 24.23 8.00
N LEU A 31 1.14 23.54 6.92
CA LEU A 31 2.47 23.75 6.36
C LEU A 31 2.56 25.11 5.70
N THR A 32 1.50 25.53 4.99
CA THR A 32 1.43 26.85 4.35
C THR A 32 1.52 27.98 5.37
N GLU A 33 0.80 27.88 6.49
CA GLU A 33 0.86 28.84 7.59
C GLU A 33 2.29 28.96 8.15
N LEU A 34 2.95 27.84 8.43
CA LEU A 34 4.34 27.84 8.95
C LEU A 34 5.33 28.48 7.96
N ILE A 35 5.14 28.28 6.65
CA ILE A 35 5.98 28.91 5.62
C ILE A 35 5.76 30.42 5.59
N LEU A 36 4.50 30.89 5.64
CA LEU A 36 4.16 32.30 5.64
C LEU A 36 4.64 33.03 6.88
N GLU A 37 4.67 32.36 8.02
CA GLU A 37 5.16 32.89 9.30
C GLU A 37 6.68 32.82 9.44
N GLU A 38 7.39 32.29 8.43
CA GLU A 38 8.84 32.00 8.46
C GLU A 38 9.24 31.17 9.71
N ALA A 39 8.32 30.35 10.19
CA ALA A 39 8.50 29.52 11.38
C ALA A 39 9.32 28.25 11.07
N ALA A 40 9.87 27.65 12.14
CA ALA A 40 10.54 26.36 12.02
C ALA A 40 9.52 25.27 11.63
N ILE A 41 9.80 24.55 10.53
CA ILE A 41 8.92 23.50 10.01
C ILE A 41 9.31 22.16 10.65
N PRO A 42 8.43 21.54 11.45
CA PRO A 42 8.64 20.21 12.00
C PRO A 42 8.69 19.17 10.87
N GLU A 43 9.56 18.17 11.01
CA GLU A 43 9.69 17.08 10.02
C GLU A 43 8.37 16.33 9.83
N GLU A 44 7.64 16.06 10.92
CA GLU A 44 6.34 15.39 10.89
C GLU A 44 5.29 16.13 10.06
N THR A 45 5.26 17.47 10.14
CA THR A 45 4.34 18.29 9.36
C THR A 45 4.65 18.19 7.86
N LEU A 46 5.92 18.24 7.49
CA LEU A 46 6.35 18.08 6.11
C LEU A 46 6.03 16.67 5.56
N ILE A 47 6.36 15.62 6.32
CA ILE A 47 6.05 14.23 5.93
C ILE A 47 4.55 14.04 5.78
N SER A 48 3.74 14.59 6.69
CA SER A 48 2.28 14.52 6.62
C SER A 48 1.74 15.21 5.36
N ALA A 49 2.24 16.38 5.00
CA ALA A 49 1.85 17.09 3.79
C ALA A 49 2.21 16.30 2.51
N ILE A 50 3.44 15.78 2.44
CA ILE A 50 3.88 14.93 1.33
C ILE A 50 2.99 13.69 1.23
N ARG A 51 2.69 13.02 2.36
CA ARG A 51 1.81 11.85 2.39
C ARG A 51 0.41 12.15 1.85
N GLN A 52 -0.17 13.29 2.18
CA GLN A 52 -1.49 13.71 1.65
C GLN A 52 -1.45 13.84 0.12
N GLY A 53 -0.41 14.46 -0.43
CA GLY A 53 -0.21 14.56 -1.87
C GLY A 53 -0.02 13.20 -2.55
N VAL A 54 0.68 12.27 -1.91
CA VAL A 54 0.85 10.89 -2.39
C VAL A 54 -0.47 10.12 -2.39
N ILE A 55 -1.24 10.18 -1.32
CA ILE A 55 -2.55 9.51 -1.22
C ILE A 55 -3.53 10.09 -2.24
N ALA A 56 -3.50 11.41 -2.48
CA ALA A 56 -4.27 12.07 -3.52
C ALA A 56 -3.78 11.75 -4.95
N ARG A 57 -2.65 11.07 -5.10
CA ARG A 57 -1.99 10.74 -6.39
C ARG A 57 -1.60 11.98 -7.21
N GLN A 58 -1.28 13.07 -6.54
CA GLN A 58 -0.85 14.33 -7.14
C GLN A 58 0.63 14.61 -6.91
N LEU A 59 1.28 13.85 -6.04
CA LEU A 59 2.70 13.94 -5.75
C LEU A 59 3.33 12.55 -5.76
N THR A 60 4.52 12.45 -6.37
CA THR A 60 5.30 11.21 -6.39
C THR A 60 6.67 11.45 -5.77
N PRO A 61 6.96 10.93 -4.56
CA PRO A 61 8.27 11.04 -3.95
C PRO A 61 9.29 10.18 -4.70
N VAL A 62 10.49 10.72 -4.91
CA VAL A 62 11.59 10.03 -5.59
C VAL A 62 12.76 9.85 -4.64
N PHE A 63 13.22 8.61 -4.50
CA PHE A 63 14.37 8.25 -3.68
C PHE A 63 15.52 7.79 -4.57
N MET A 64 16.72 8.30 -4.30
CA MET A 64 17.93 7.90 -5.01
C MET A 64 18.72 6.88 -4.18
N GLY A 65 19.23 5.85 -4.85
CA GLY A 65 20.02 4.84 -4.16
C GLY A 65 20.65 3.84 -5.12
N SER A 66 21.36 2.88 -4.56
CA SER A 66 21.95 1.75 -5.26
C SER A 66 21.72 0.48 -4.46
N ALA A 67 20.78 -0.36 -4.90
CA ALA A 67 20.48 -1.64 -4.25
C ALA A 67 21.72 -2.56 -4.22
N TYR A 68 22.46 -2.62 -5.32
CA TYR A 68 23.70 -3.39 -5.41
C TYR A 68 24.76 -2.99 -4.37
N LYS A 69 24.85 -1.69 -4.07
CA LYS A 69 25.80 -1.15 -3.10
C LYS A 69 25.19 -0.99 -1.68
N ASN A 70 23.94 -1.41 -1.49
CA ASN A 70 23.17 -1.21 -0.26
C ASN A 70 23.19 0.25 0.23
N LYS A 71 23.01 1.21 -0.69
CA LYS A 71 22.98 2.63 -0.39
C LYS A 71 21.57 3.17 -0.64
N GLY A 72 21.01 3.93 0.32
CA GLY A 72 19.69 4.55 0.22
C GLY A 72 18.51 3.57 0.33
N ILE A 73 18.74 2.31 0.69
CA ILE A 73 17.68 1.30 0.79
C ILE A 73 16.81 1.52 2.03
N GLN A 74 17.43 1.80 3.18
CA GLN A 74 16.70 2.05 4.43
C GLN A 74 15.79 3.28 4.30
N PRO A 75 16.25 4.46 3.84
CA PRO A 75 15.38 5.60 3.61
C PRO A 75 14.24 5.33 2.61
N LEU A 76 14.48 4.48 1.60
CA LEU A 76 13.40 4.05 0.68
C LEU A 76 12.34 3.22 1.40
N LEU A 77 12.76 2.26 2.23
CA LEU A 77 11.83 1.42 3.00
C LEU A 77 11.04 2.23 4.04
N ASP A 78 11.71 3.17 4.71
CA ASP A 78 11.05 4.11 5.62
C ASP A 78 10.03 4.96 4.84
N GLY A 79 10.42 5.51 3.69
CA GLY A 79 9.50 6.25 2.82
C GLY A 79 8.30 5.44 2.32
N VAL A 80 8.45 4.13 2.11
CA VAL A 80 7.30 3.24 1.79
C VAL A 80 6.31 3.18 2.95
N THR A 81 6.81 3.06 4.19
CA THR A 81 5.93 3.01 5.38
C THR A 81 5.31 4.35 5.71
N ASP A 82 6.05 5.43 5.55
CA ASP A 82 5.61 6.77 5.93
C ASP A 82 4.69 7.42 4.91
N LEU A 83 4.91 7.18 3.62
CA LEU A 83 4.26 7.92 2.55
C LEU A 83 3.17 7.14 1.80
N LEU A 84 3.25 5.81 1.69
CA LEU A 84 2.23 5.04 0.98
C LEU A 84 0.99 4.80 1.84
N PRO A 85 -0.21 4.74 1.22
CA PRO A 85 -1.44 4.47 1.95
C PRO A 85 -1.51 3.03 2.46
N CYS A 86 -1.97 2.84 3.69
CA CYS A 86 -2.41 1.55 4.17
C CYS A 86 -3.85 1.25 3.70
N PRO A 87 -4.35 0.01 3.81
CA PRO A 87 -5.71 -0.33 3.39
C PRO A 87 -6.85 0.47 4.04
N LYS A 88 -6.59 1.16 5.15
CA LYS A 88 -7.56 2.02 5.85
C LYS A 88 -7.56 3.47 5.35
N ASP A 89 -6.49 3.90 4.71
CA ASP A 89 -6.34 5.29 4.23
C ASP A 89 -7.05 5.50 2.89
N VAL A 90 -7.48 4.42 2.23
CA VAL A 90 -8.09 4.47 0.89
C VAL A 90 -9.47 3.85 0.93
N GLU A 91 -10.44 4.57 0.40
CA GLU A 91 -11.79 4.06 0.21
C GLU A 91 -11.80 2.99 -0.90
N ASN A 92 -12.24 1.79 -0.56
CA ASN A 92 -12.37 0.70 -1.51
C ASN A 92 -13.84 0.49 -1.87
N ARG A 93 -14.14 0.39 -3.16
CA ARG A 93 -15.49 0.21 -3.69
C ARG A 93 -15.56 -1.04 -4.56
N ALA A 94 -16.73 -1.69 -4.56
CA ALA A 94 -17.07 -2.78 -5.47
C ALA A 94 -18.42 -2.52 -6.13
N LEU A 95 -18.72 -3.26 -7.17
CA LEU A 95 -20.02 -3.26 -7.82
C LEU A 95 -20.83 -4.46 -7.36
N ASP A 96 -22.06 -4.25 -6.91
CA ASP A 96 -22.99 -5.32 -6.54
C ASP A 96 -23.73 -5.78 -7.82
N MET A 97 -23.31 -6.95 -8.32
CA MET A 97 -23.85 -7.53 -9.56
C MET A 97 -25.32 -7.97 -9.44
N GLU A 98 -25.83 -8.14 -8.22
CA GLU A 98 -27.23 -8.49 -7.97
C GLU A 98 -28.14 -7.26 -7.88
N ARG A 99 -27.56 -6.06 -7.76
CA ARG A 99 -28.26 -4.79 -7.63
C ARG A 99 -27.91 -3.80 -8.74
N ASP A 100 -27.90 -4.26 -9.96
CA ASP A 100 -27.70 -3.43 -11.16
C ASP A 100 -26.37 -2.62 -11.07
N GLU A 101 -25.29 -3.31 -10.63
CA GLU A 101 -23.96 -2.72 -10.49
C GLU A 101 -23.90 -1.53 -9.50
N ALA A 102 -24.80 -1.51 -8.52
CA ALA A 102 -24.77 -0.48 -7.48
C ALA A 102 -23.42 -0.48 -6.74
N THR A 103 -22.85 0.71 -6.57
CA THR A 103 -21.57 0.86 -5.87
C THR A 103 -21.73 0.55 -4.39
N VAL A 104 -20.92 -0.36 -3.86
CA VAL A 104 -20.85 -0.73 -2.44
C VAL A 104 -19.50 -0.37 -1.87
N LEU A 105 -19.51 0.31 -0.73
CA LEU A 105 -18.30 0.61 0.04
C LEU A 105 -17.82 -0.64 0.77
N LEU A 106 -16.57 -1.03 0.52
CA LEU A 106 -15.90 -2.11 1.21
C LEU A 106 -15.15 -1.55 2.42
N THR A 107 -15.37 -2.17 3.56
CA THR A 107 -14.67 -1.83 4.80
C THR A 107 -13.74 -2.96 5.19
N ALA A 108 -12.56 -2.64 5.74
CA ALA A 108 -11.60 -3.63 6.22
C ALA A 108 -12.07 -4.33 7.53
N ASP A 109 -13.34 -4.74 7.57
CA ASP A 109 -13.98 -5.41 8.69
C ASP A 109 -14.01 -6.92 8.43
N THR A 110 -13.39 -7.68 9.32
CA THR A 110 -13.28 -9.15 9.24
C THR A 110 -14.57 -9.90 9.51
N HIS A 111 -15.57 -9.24 10.08
CA HIS A 111 -16.88 -9.85 10.44
C HIS A 111 -17.93 -9.75 9.32
N LYS A 112 -17.64 -8.97 8.27
CA LYS A 112 -18.54 -8.82 7.12
C LYS A 112 -18.33 -9.95 6.10
N PRO A 113 -19.27 -10.13 5.15
CA PRO A 113 -19.11 -11.06 4.04
C PRO A 113 -17.79 -10.85 3.30
N THR A 114 -17.15 -11.93 2.92
CA THR A 114 -15.83 -11.89 2.28
C THR A 114 -15.90 -11.34 0.87
N VAL A 115 -15.10 -10.32 0.60
CA VAL A 115 -14.85 -9.78 -0.74
C VAL A 115 -13.35 -9.74 -0.97
N ALA A 116 -12.91 -10.40 -2.02
CA ALA A 116 -11.49 -10.53 -2.35
C ALA A 116 -11.26 -10.47 -3.87
N LEU A 117 -10.06 -10.08 -4.26
CA LEU A 117 -9.63 -10.03 -5.65
C LEU A 117 -8.44 -10.97 -5.85
N ALA A 118 -8.60 -11.94 -6.75
CA ALA A 118 -7.48 -12.70 -7.30
C ALA A 118 -6.80 -11.84 -8.37
N PHE A 119 -5.57 -11.41 -8.11
CA PHE A 119 -4.89 -10.43 -8.97
C PHE A 119 -3.63 -10.95 -9.67
N LYS A 120 -3.11 -12.12 -9.24
CA LYS A 120 -1.93 -12.74 -9.84
C LYS A 120 -2.02 -14.26 -9.76
N LEU A 121 -1.64 -14.91 -10.87
CA LEU A 121 -1.43 -16.36 -10.94
C LEU A 121 0.06 -16.63 -11.13
N GLU A 122 0.55 -17.67 -10.47
CA GLU A 122 1.92 -18.12 -10.60
C GLU A 122 1.94 -19.65 -10.65
N ASP A 123 2.51 -20.19 -11.71
CA ASP A 123 2.70 -21.63 -11.84
C ASP A 123 4.06 -22.02 -11.25
N GLY A 124 4.04 -22.76 -10.16
CA GLY A 124 5.22 -23.23 -9.46
C GLY A 124 5.37 -24.74 -9.53
N ALA A 125 6.49 -25.25 -9.03
CA ALA A 125 6.78 -26.68 -8.95
C ALA A 125 5.72 -27.50 -8.17
N PHE A 126 4.93 -26.84 -7.34
CA PHE A 126 3.89 -27.45 -6.50
C PHE A 126 2.46 -27.20 -7.00
N GLY A 127 2.28 -26.67 -8.22
CA GLY A 127 1.01 -26.32 -8.81
C GLY A 127 0.73 -24.83 -8.87
N GLN A 128 -0.48 -24.49 -9.31
CA GLN A 128 -0.91 -23.10 -9.48
C GLN A 128 -1.15 -22.42 -8.14
N LEU A 129 -0.53 -21.26 -7.96
CA LEU A 129 -0.67 -20.39 -6.82
C LEU A 129 -1.44 -19.12 -7.22
N THR A 130 -2.57 -18.87 -6.58
CA THR A 130 -3.41 -17.69 -6.83
C THR A 130 -3.23 -16.69 -5.71
N TYR A 131 -2.64 -15.53 -6.02
CA TYR A 131 -2.51 -14.41 -5.06
C TYR A 131 -3.81 -13.65 -4.95
N ILE A 132 -4.24 -13.42 -3.71
CA ILE A 132 -5.52 -12.80 -3.38
C ILE A 132 -5.29 -11.64 -2.41
N ARG A 133 -5.92 -10.51 -2.69
CA ARG A 133 -6.10 -9.42 -1.73
C ARG A 133 -7.52 -9.49 -1.16
N VAL A 134 -7.63 -9.55 0.16
CA VAL A 134 -8.92 -9.52 0.86
C VAL A 134 -9.25 -8.07 1.23
N TYR A 135 -10.36 -7.57 0.72
CA TYR A 135 -10.82 -6.21 0.99
C TYR A 135 -11.79 -6.13 2.16
N GLN A 136 -12.58 -7.18 2.37
CA GLN A 136 -13.58 -7.28 3.43
C GLN A 136 -13.73 -8.74 3.86
N GLY A 137 -14.10 -8.97 5.11
CA GLY A 137 -14.22 -10.33 5.67
C GLY A 137 -12.88 -11.01 5.89
N ALA A 138 -12.86 -12.31 5.77
CA ALA A 138 -11.65 -13.13 5.83
C ALA A 138 -11.82 -14.39 4.98
N ILE A 139 -10.73 -14.90 4.42
CA ILE A 139 -10.69 -16.21 3.78
C ILE A 139 -10.04 -17.17 4.76
N VAL A 140 -10.77 -18.24 5.14
CA VAL A 140 -10.30 -19.23 6.10
C VAL A 140 -10.12 -20.58 5.41
N LYS A 141 -9.12 -21.35 5.82
CA LYS A 141 -8.92 -22.72 5.35
C LYS A 141 -10.16 -23.57 5.63
N GLY A 142 -10.69 -24.22 4.60
CA GLY A 142 -11.90 -25.06 4.69
C GLY A 142 -13.19 -24.37 4.25
N ASP A 143 -13.19 -23.02 4.13
CA ASP A 143 -14.33 -22.26 3.63
C ASP A 143 -14.66 -22.59 2.17
N THR A 144 -15.85 -22.24 1.77
CA THR A 144 -16.26 -22.25 0.36
C THR A 144 -16.41 -20.82 -0.12
N ILE A 145 -15.65 -20.45 -1.13
CA ILE A 145 -15.71 -19.15 -1.81
C ILE A 145 -16.39 -19.30 -3.18
N VAL A 146 -16.92 -18.20 -3.69
CA VAL A 146 -17.59 -18.17 -4.98
C VAL A 146 -16.80 -17.28 -5.93
N ASN A 147 -16.46 -17.79 -7.11
CA ASN A 147 -15.94 -16.97 -8.19
C ASN A 147 -17.15 -16.24 -8.84
N ILE A 148 -17.24 -14.95 -8.58
CA ILE A 148 -18.41 -14.13 -9.02
C ILE A 148 -18.56 -14.14 -10.54
N ARG A 149 -17.46 -14.17 -11.30
CA ARG A 149 -17.50 -14.17 -12.77
C ARG A 149 -18.10 -15.45 -13.36
N THR A 150 -17.83 -16.60 -12.72
CA THR A 150 -18.23 -17.92 -13.24
C THR A 150 -19.36 -18.58 -12.46
N GLY A 151 -19.70 -18.06 -11.26
CA GLY A 151 -20.64 -18.69 -10.31
C GLY A 151 -20.08 -19.96 -9.65
N LYS A 152 -18.85 -20.37 -9.96
CA LYS A 152 -18.24 -21.61 -9.48
C LYS A 152 -17.91 -21.51 -7.99
N LYS A 153 -18.36 -22.49 -7.22
CA LYS A 153 -17.99 -22.64 -5.80
C LYS A 153 -16.69 -23.42 -5.69
N VAL A 154 -15.75 -22.89 -4.93
CA VAL A 154 -14.42 -23.48 -4.73
C VAL A 154 -14.16 -23.62 -3.23
N LYS A 155 -13.70 -24.80 -2.81
CA LYS A 155 -13.30 -25.03 -1.43
C LYS A 155 -11.86 -24.56 -1.22
N VAL A 156 -11.65 -23.74 -0.19
CA VAL A 156 -10.32 -23.23 0.20
C VAL A 156 -9.53 -24.37 0.86
N GLY A 157 -8.58 -24.93 0.12
CA GLY A 157 -7.74 -26.04 0.59
C GLY A 157 -6.58 -25.53 1.45
N ARG A 158 -5.61 -24.89 0.83
CA ARG A 158 -4.39 -24.43 1.48
C ARG A 158 -4.27 -22.92 1.36
N VAL A 159 -4.01 -22.25 2.49
CA VAL A 159 -3.87 -20.80 2.60
C VAL A 159 -2.43 -20.50 2.99
N ILE A 160 -1.79 -19.57 2.28
CA ILE A 160 -0.36 -19.33 2.37
C ILE A 160 -0.06 -17.83 2.51
N ARG A 161 0.93 -17.53 3.34
CA ARG A 161 1.66 -16.26 3.32
C ARG A 161 3.00 -16.47 2.62
N MET A 162 3.32 -15.59 1.68
CA MET A 162 4.61 -15.62 1.00
C MET A 162 5.59 -14.67 1.70
N HIS A 163 6.76 -15.17 2.00
CA HIS A 163 7.94 -14.42 2.43
C HIS A 163 9.03 -14.61 1.37
N ALA A 164 9.07 -13.74 0.37
CA ALA A 164 9.89 -13.90 -0.82
C ALA A 164 9.62 -15.26 -1.52
N ASP A 165 10.55 -16.20 -1.46
CA ASP A 165 10.47 -17.56 -2.00
C ASP A 165 9.96 -18.61 -0.98
N GLN A 166 9.79 -18.21 0.28
CA GLN A 166 9.34 -19.11 1.34
C GLN A 166 7.84 -19.07 1.54
N MET A 167 7.23 -20.25 1.67
CA MET A 167 5.79 -20.43 1.88
C MET A 167 5.51 -20.77 3.33
N GLU A 168 4.70 -19.94 3.98
CA GLU A 168 4.18 -20.21 5.32
C GLU A 168 2.70 -20.60 5.24
N ASP A 169 2.35 -21.79 5.75
CA ASP A 169 0.95 -22.17 5.88
C ASP A 169 0.28 -21.37 7.00
N ILE A 170 -0.80 -20.69 6.66
CA ILE A 170 -1.60 -19.91 7.61
C ILE A 170 -3.05 -20.39 7.66
N LYS A 171 -3.76 -20.04 8.71
CA LYS A 171 -5.16 -20.45 8.89
C LYS A 171 -6.14 -19.59 8.12
N SER A 172 -5.84 -18.29 7.98
CA SER A 172 -6.73 -17.32 7.34
C SER A 172 -5.98 -16.10 6.79
N ILE A 173 -6.60 -15.42 5.82
CA ILE A 173 -6.20 -14.11 5.30
C ILE A 173 -7.31 -13.12 5.66
N PRO A 174 -7.12 -12.24 6.64
CA PRO A 174 -8.12 -11.24 7.01
C PRO A 174 -8.14 -10.05 6.03
N ALA A 175 -9.19 -9.24 6.12
CA ALA A 175 -9.32 -8.00 5.37
C ALA A 175 -8.10 -7.09 5.53
N GLY A 176 -7.68 -6.46 4.44
CA GLY A 176 -6.49 -5.60 4.35
C GLY A 176 -5.20 -6.34 4.02
N TYR A 177 -5.20 -7.68 4.00
CA TYR A 177 -4.01 -8.49 3.75
C TYR A 177 -4.01 -9.14 2.36
N ILE A 178 -2.79 -9.47 1.93
CA ILE A 178 -2.52 -10.29 0.75
C ILE A 178 -2.04 -11.66 1.23
N GLY A 179 -2.53 -12.70 0.57
CA GLY A 179 -2.07 -14.06 0.74
C GLY A 179 -2.21 -14.83 -0.55
N ALA A 180 -2.02 -16.14 -0.50
CA ALA A 180 -2.15 -16.98 -1.68
C ALA A 180 -2.92 -18.27 -1.36
N LEU A 181 -3.60 -18.79 -2.36
CA LEU A 181 -4.37 -20.02 -2.30
C LEU A 181 -3.88 -21.00 -3.36
N PHE A 182 -3.84 -22.28 -3.03
CA PHE A 182 -3.55 -23.33 -3.98
C PHE A 182 -4.80 -23.92 -4.62
N GLY A 183 -4.69 -24.30 -5.90
CA GLY A 183 -5.69 -25.11 -6.59
C GLY A 183 -7.05 -24.42 -6.74
N ILE A 184 -7.05 -23.12 -6.98
CA ILE A 184 -8.25 -22.36 -7.32
C ILE A 184 -8.21 -22.08 -8.83
N ASP A 185 -9.23 -22.58 -9.55
CA ASP A 185 -9.48 -22.31 -10.97
C ASP A 185 -10.32 -21.04 -11.18
#